data_27cc68eac99577a42b95e270c55f91a9
#
_entry.id   27cc68eac99577a42b95e270c55f91a9
#
_cell.length_a   1.000
_cell.length_b   1.000
_cell.length_c   1.000
_cell.angle_alpha   90.00
_cell.angle_beta   90.00
_cell.angle_gamma   90.00
#
_symmetry.space_group_name_H-M   'P 1'
#
loop_
_entity.id
_entity.type
_entity.pdbx_description
1 polymer ?
#
loop_
_entity_poly.entity_id
_entity_poly.type
_entity_poly.pdbx_seq_one_letter_code
_entity_poly.pdbx_strand_id
1 'polypeptide(L)'
;MEPLAQRLRPRTLDEVCGQQHLLGKNQVFRRTVESGRIPNMIFYGPSGVGKTTVASIIAAGSGMQLHKLNGTTASTSDIKSVLADIGTLGAAGGILLYLDEIQYFNKRQQQSLLECVEQGTVTLIASTTENPYFYVYNALLSRCTVFEFKSLTTDDIRAGLRSAAARLGAEDQSPVFIPEDALDYLAQSAGGDMRKAIGNLEFAVTAAPIENGCRTITLDMIQQVAARTAMRYDKLGDDHYDIVSAYQKSMRGSDPDAALHYLGRLLEAGDLPSACRRLMVCTCEDVGLAWPQIIPIVKAAVDIANAVGLPEARLPLADAVVLVATAPKSNSAHDGINAAIADIQSGRTGPIPRQLQNKHYDGADAKVKGQHYIYPHDYPNHWVEQQYLPDAIKDRRYYQPGDNKNEQAFAQYWKKIKGEL
;
A
#
# COMPACT_ATOMS: atom_id res chain seq x y z
N MET A 1 -27.73 -8.38 -16.90
CA MET A 1 -27.45 -7.07 -17.54
C MET A 1 -26.04 -6.68 -17.13
N GLU A 2 -25.22 -6.21 -18.06
CA GLU A 2 -23.84 -5.79 -17.74
C GLU A 2 -23.87 -4.51 -16.90
N PRO A 3 -23.07 -4.40 -15.79
CA PRO A 3 -23.05 -3.22 -14.94
C PRO A 3 -22.69 -1.94 -15.72
N LEU A 4 -23.32 -0.84 -15.37
CA LEU A 4 -23.16 0.44 -16.07
C LEU A 4 -21.70 0.90 -16.16
N ALA A 5 -20.94 0.75 -15.07
CA ALA A 5 -19.52 1.09 -15.04
C ALA A 5 -18.69 0.31 -16.08
N GLN A 6 -19.14 -0.86 -16.52
CA GLN A 6 -18.51 -1.63 -17.58
C GLN A 6 -18.95 -1.16 -18.96
N ARG A 7 -20.25 -0.90 -19.15
CA ARG A 7 -20.81 -0.38 -20.40
C ARG A 7 -20.27 0.99 -20.77
N LEU A 8 -20.12 1.87 -19.78
CA LEU A 8 -19.62 3.25 -19.95
C LEU A 8 -18.09 3.36 -19.89
N ARG A 9 -17.37 2.24 -19.87
CA ARG A 9 -15.90 2.27 -19.77
C ARG A 9 -15.31 3.12 -20.92
N PRO A 10 -14.40 4.06 -20.62
CA PRO A 10 -13.64 4.83 -21.60
C PRO A 10 -12.97 3.95 -22.65
N ARG A 11 -12.97 4.39 -23.90
CA ARG A 11 -12.35 3.70 -25.05
C ARG A 11 -11.08 4.39 -25.55
N THR A 12 -10.91 5.65 -25.18
CA THR A 12 -9.73 6.47 -25.50
C THR A 12 -9.13 7.08 -24.25
N LEU A 13 -7.85 7.49 -24.29
CA LEU A 13 -7.20 8.14 -23.14
C LEU A 13 -7.85 9.48 -22.80
N ASP A 14 -8.43 10.17 -23.78
CA ASP A 14 -9.10 11.45 -23.58
C ASP A 14 -10.45 11.34 -22.84
N GLU A 15 -11.06 10.15 -22.87
CA GLU A 15 -12.29 9.87 -22.13
C GLU A 15 -12.05 9.49 -20.66
N VAL A 16 -10.79 9.21 -20.29
CA VAL A 16 -10.44 8.84 -18.91
C VAL A 16 -10.47 10.09 -18.04
N CYS A 17 -11.30 10.05 -17.00
CA CYS A 17 -11.42 11.17 -16.06
C CYS A 17 -10.16 11.29 -15.18
N GLY A 18 -9.72 12.53 -14.98
CA GLY A 18 -8.57 12.84 -14.12
C GLY A 18 -7.23 12.37 -14.69
N GLN A 19 -6.28 12.03 -13.80
CA GLN A 19 -4.94 11.53 -14.12
C GLN A 19 -4.13 12.43 -15.08
N GLN A 20 -4.33 13.75 -15.04
CA GLN A 20 -3.69 14.68 -15.97
C GLN A 20 -2.14 14.65 -15.92
N HIS A 21 -1.57 14.26 -14.77
CA HIS A 21 -0.12 14.07 -14.60
C HIS A 21 0.44 12.89 -15.38
N LEU A 22 -0.41 11.92 -15.80
CA LEU A 22 -0.06 10.78 -16.65
C LEU A 22 -0.60 10.94 -18.08
N LEU A 23 -1.88 11.32 -18.20
CA LEU A 23 -2.64 11.27 -19.45
C LEU A 23 -2.67 12.62 -20.20
N GLY A 24 -2.16 13.68 -19.61
CA GLY A 24 -2.05 14.99 -20.27
C GLY A 24 -1.22 14.90 -21.56
N LYS A 25 -1.57 15.68 -22.60
CA LYS A 25 -0.99 15.61 -23.97
C LYS A 25 0.54 15.64 -24.03
N ASN A 26 1.19 16.30 -23.06
CA ASN A 26 2.65 16.46 -23.02
C ASN A 26 3.34 15.46 -22.08
N GLN A 27 2.60 14.56 -21.44
CA GLN A 27 3.16 13.62 -20.46
C GLN A 27 3.92 12.48 -21.14
N VAL A 28 5.02 12.06 -20.51
CA VAL A 28 5.87 10.96 -20.99
C VAL A 28 5.07 9.67 -21.14
N PHE A 29 4.25 9.34 -20.14
CA PHE A 29 3.39 8.14 -20.18
C PHE A 29 2.50 8.13 -21.43
N ARG A 30 1.75 9.23 -21.67
CA ARG A 30 0.87 9.33 -22.82
C ARG A 30 1.62 9.19 -24.14
N ARG A 31 2.74 9.89 -24.31
CA ARG A 31 3.58 9.78 -25.53
C ARG A 31 4.12 8.38 -25.75
N THR A 32 4.49 7.69 -24.67
CA THR A 32 4.94 6.28 -24.76
C THR A 32 3.82 5.39 -25.25
N VAL A 33 2.61 5.52 -24.70
CA VAL A 33 1.44 4.76 -25.15
C VAL A 33 1.11 5.05 -26.62
N GLU A 34 1.07 6.32 -27.02
CA GLU A 34 0.77 6.74 -28.39
C GLU A 34 1.85 6.31 -29.40
N SER A 35 3.09 6.07 -28.97
CA SER A 35 4.15 5.54 -29.85
C SER A 35 3.96 4.08 -30.25
N GLY A 36 3.02 3.36 -29.61
CA GLY A 36 2.78 1.92 -29.80
C GLY A 36 3.86 1.00 -29.19
N ARG A 37 4.94 1.55 -28.62
CA ARG A 37 5.98 0.79 -27.90
C ARG A 37 5.65 0.73 -26.43
N ILE A 38 5.02 -0.35 -26.00
CA ILE A 38 4.53 -0.50 -24.62
C ILE A 38 5.58 -1.24 -23.79
N PRO A 39 6.25 -0.57 -22.83
CA PRO A 39 7.14 -1.24 -21.87
C PRO A 39 6.34 -1.97 -20.78
N ASN A 40 7.04 -2.79 -20.00
CA ASN A 40 6.43 -3.37 -18.80
C ASN A 40 6.16 -2.28 -17.76
N MET A 41 4.96 -2.29 -17.18
CA MET A 41 4.48 -1.23 -16.29
C MET A 41 3.83 -1.81 -15.04
N ILE A 42 3.91 -1.05 -13.94
CA ILE A 42 3.13 -1.28 -12.73
C ILE A 42 2.31 -0.02 -12.45
N PHE A 43 0.99 -0.18 -12.40
CA PHE A 43 0.05 0.87 -12.03
C PHE A 43 -0.32 0.71 -10.56
N TYR A 44 0.00 1.67 -9.72
CA TYR A 44 -0.42 1.62 -8.33
C TYR A 44 -1.27 2.84 -7.97
N GLY A 45 -2.14 2.68 -6.99
CA GLY A 45 -3.05 3.71 -6.52
C GLY A 45 -4.42 3.17 -6.17
N PRO A 46 -5.34 4.03 -5.70
CA PRO A 46 -6.66 3.65 -5.20
C PRO A 46 -7.51 2.85 -6.20
N SER A 47 -8.58 2.20 -5.70
CA SER A 47 -9.59 1.58 -6.56
C SER A 47 -10.37 2.62 -7.36
N GLY A 48 -10.97 2.21 -8.49
CA GLY A 48 -11.87 3.06 -9.27
C GLY A 48 -11.26 4.25 -10.00
N VAL A 49 -9.93 4.45 -9.95
CA VAL A 49 -9.21 5.58 -10.57
C VAL A 49 -8.82 5.38 -12.04
N GLY A 50 -9.20 4.24 -12.65
CA GLY A 50 -9.00 4.01 -14.07
C GLY A 50 -7.84 3.08 -14.48
N LYS A 51 -7.08 2.46 -13.55
CA LYS A 51 -5.94 1.56 -13.86
C LYS A 51 -6.29 0.49 -14.91
N THR A 52 -7.32 -0.32 -14.65
CA THR A 52 -7.79 -1.38 -15.56
C THR A 52 -8.30 -0.83 -16.90
N THR A 53 -8.90 0.35 -16.88
CA THR A 53 -9.41 1.04 -18.08
C THR A 53 -8.26 1.46 -18.98
N VAL A 54 -7.25 2.13 -18.42
CA VAL A 54 -6.05 2.55 -19.17
C VAL A 54 -5.31 1.35 -19.74
N ALA A 55 -5.13 0.26 -18.98
CA ALA A 55 -4.52 -0.97 -19.50
C ALA A 55 -5.30 -1.56 -20.69
N SER A 56 -6.65 -1.52 -20.64
CA SER A 56 -7.49 -1.99 -21.74
C SER A 56 -7.39 -1.10 -22.99
N ILE A 57 -7.28 0.22 -22.81
CA ILE A 57 -7.07 1.17 -23.92
C ILE A 57 -5.70 0.94 -24.57
N ILE A 58 -4.65 0.74 -23.76
CA ILE A 58 -3.30 0.44 -24.24
C ILE A 58 -3.32 -0.84 -25.08
N ALA A 59 -3.96 -1.90 -24.60
CA ALA A 59 -4.04 -3.14 -25.33
C ALA A 59 -4.74 -2.97 -26.68
N ALA A 60 -5.89 -2.28 -26.70
CA ALA A 60 -6.63 -2.02 -27.92
C ALA A 60 -5.83 -1.17 -28.94
N GLY A 61 -5.04 -0.20 -28.47
CA GLY A 61 -4.22 0.66 -29.32
C GLY A 61 -2.92 0.01 -29.81
N SER A 62 -2.39 -0.99 -29.08
CA SER A 62 -1.12 -1.65 -29.42
C SER A 62 -1.25 -2.81 -30.41
N GLY A 63 -2.47 -3.29 -30.66
CA GLY A 63 -2.70 -4.50 -31.48
C GLY A 63 -2.25 -5.81 -30.80
N MET A 64 -1.88 -5.76 -29.51
CA MET A 64 -1.50 -6.95 -28.74
C MET A 64 -2.73 -7.71 -28.29
N GLN A 65 -2.61 -9.03 -28.18
CA GLN A 65 -3.65 -9.87 -27.57
C GLN A 65 -3.67 -9.64 -26.04
N LEU A 66 -4.82 -9.15 -25.53
CA LEU A 66 -4.98 -8.87 -24.10
C LEU A 66 -5.41 -10.12 -23.32
N HIS A 67 -4.60 -10.54 -22.38
CA HIS A 67 -4.97 -11.51 -21.34
C HIS A 67 -5.13 -10.79 -20.00
N LYS A 68 -6.19 -11.12 -19.27
CA LYS A 68 -6.47 -10.55 -17.94
C LYS A 68 -6.44 -11.64 -16.89
N LEU A 69 -5.59 -11.46 -15.90
CA LEU A 69 -5.54 -12.29 -14.69
C LEU A 69 -5.82 -11.42 -13.45
N ASN A 70 -6.41 -12.02 -12.44
CA ASN A 70 -6.62 -11.37 -11.15
C ASN A 70 -5.81 -12.10 -10.09
N GLY A 71 -4.99 -11.38 -9.32
CA GLY A 71 -4.10 -11.93 -8.31
C GLY A 71 -4.80 -12.71 -7.20
N THR A 72 -6.09 -12.44 -6.95
CA THR A 72 -6.87 -13.15 -5.92
C THR A 72 -7.37 -14.52 -6.37
N THR A 73 -7.51 -14.76 -7.69
CA THR A 73 -8.11 -15.98 -8.24
C THR A 73 -7.19 -16.77 -9.15
N ALA A 74 -6.19 -16.10 -9.75
CA ALA A 74 -5.33 -16.73 -10.73
C ALA A 74 -4.28 -17.66 -10.09
N SER A 75 -4.07 -18.78 -10.74
CA SER A 75 -3.09 -19.81 -10.38
C SER A 75 -1.86 -19.77 -11.30
N THR A 76 -0.84 -20.55 -10.97
CA THR A 76 0.33 -20.75 -11.87
C THR A 76 -0.04 -21.46 -13.17
N SER A 77 -1.13 -22.24 -13.21
CA SER A 77 -1.64 -22.85 -14.45
C SER A 77 -2.24 -21.81 -15.38
N ASP A 78 -2.88 -20.76 -14.88
CA ASP A 78 -3.44 -19.69 -15.70
C ASP A 78 -2.34 -18.86 -16.36
N ILE A 79 -1.24 -18.61 -15.65
CA ILE A 79 -0.04 -17.99 -16.25
C ILE A 79 0.50 -18.86 -17.40
N LYS A 80 0.61 -20.19 -17.19
CA LYS A 80 1.08 -21.10 -18.21
C LYS A 80 0.16 -21.17 -19.43
N SER A 81 -1.16 -21.04 -19.23
CA SER A 81 -2.11 -21.02 -20.36
C SER A 81 -1.93 -19.76 -21.21
N VAL A 82 -1.69 -18.60 -20.60
CA VAL A 82 -1.34 -17.36 -21.33
C VAL A 82 -0.06 -17.55 -22.16
N LEU A 83 0.94 -18.24 -21.59
CA LEU A 83 2.20 -18.51 -22.29
C LEU A 83 2.05 -19.52 -23.45
N ALA A 84 1.07 -20.41 -23.38
CA ALA A 84 0.78 -21.35 -24.46
C ALA A 84 0.25 -20.66 -25.72
N ASP A 85 -0.30 -19.46 -25.60
CA ASP A 85 -0.80 -18.66 -26.72
C ASP A 85 0.33 -17.91 -27.46
N ILE A 86 1.56 -17.94 -26.95
CA ILE A 86 2.73 -17.34 -27.61
C ILE A 86 3.00 -18.03 -28.92
N GLY A 87 3.09 -17.26 -30.01
CA GLY A 87 3.34 -17.77 -31.37
C GLY A 87 2.10 -18.28 -32.12
N THR A 88 0.90 -18.14 -31.51
CA THR A 88 -0.35 -18.40 -32.24
C THR A 88 -0.70 -17.26 -33.21
N LEU A 89 -1.53 -17.53 -34.21
CA LEU A 89 -1.99 -16.51 -35.17
C LEU A 89 -2.71 -15.34 -34.49
N GLY A 90 -3.41 -15.59 -33.34
CA GLY A 90 -4.08 -14.56 -32.56
C GLY A 90 -3.12 -13.64 -31.84
N ALA A 91 -1.89 -14.04 -31.59
CA ALA A 91 -0.87 -13.29 -30.88
C ALA A 91 0.22 -12.70 -31.81
N ALA A 92 -0.06 -12.55 -33.10
CA ALA A 92 0.90 -12.01 -34.09
C ALA A 92 1.43 -10.59 -33.70
N GLY A 93 0.65 -9.79 -32.99
CA GLY A 93 1.04 -8.49 -32.45
C GLY A 93 1.74 -8.53 -31.09
N GLY A 94 1.96 -9.72 -30.52
CA GLY A 94 2.45 -9.92 -29.15
C GLY A 94 1.33 -10.11 -28.13
N ILE A 95 1.71 -10.47 -26.91
CA ILE A 95 0.79 -10.67 -25.77
C ILE A 95 0.97 -9.55 -24.77
N LEU A 96 -0.14 -8.92 -24.38
CA LEU A 96 -0.21 -8.01 -23.23
C LEU A 96 -0.94 -8.73 -22.09
N LEU A 97 -0.20 -9.02 -21.03
CA LEU A 97 -0.76 -9.56 -19.79
C LEU A 97 -1.10 -8.43 -18.83
N TYR A 98 -2.40 -8.22 -18.58
CA TYR A 98 -2.86 -7.38 -17.49
C TYR A 98 -3.10 -8.22 -16.24
N LEU A 99 -2.31 -7.97 -15.20
CA LEU A 99 -2.43 -8.63 -13.91
C LEU A 99 -2.99 -7.65 -12.88
N ASP A 100 -4.25 -7.85 -12.49
CA ASP A 100 -4.89 -7.04 -11.46
C ASP A 100 -4.55 -7.57 -10.06
N GLU A 101 -4.30 -6.65 -9.12
CA GLU A 101 -3.99 -6.93 -7.70
C GLU A 101 -2.78 -7.86 -7.52
N ILE A 102 -1.63 -7.51 -8.13
CA ILE A 102 -0.39 -8.32 -8.12
C ILE A 102 0.12 -8.64 -6.70
N GLN A 103 -0.20 -7.85 -5.68
CA GLN A 103 0.21 -8.08 -4.28
C GLN A 103 -0.31 -9.41 -3.71
N TYR A 104 -1.36 -9.98 -4.28
CA TYR A 104 -1.88 -11.30 -3.88
C TYR A 104 -1.11 -12.47 -4.50
N PHE A 105 -0.27 -12.22 -5.50
CA PHE A 105 0.64 -13.24 -6.02
C PHE A 105 1.79 -13.47 -5.05
N ASN A 106 2.01 -14.74 -4.69
CA ASN A 106 3.17 -15.11 -3.91
C ASN A 106 4.47 -14.98 -4.74
N LYS A 107 5.62 -15.03 -4.06
CA LYS A 107 6.93 -14.86 -4.69
C LYS A 107 7.17 -15.82 -5.85
N ARG A 108 6.71 -17.09 -5.75
CA ARG A 108 6.89 -18.11 -6.79
C ARG A 108 6.07 -17.78 -8.06
N GLN A 109 4.85 -17.28 -7.87
CA GLN A 109 4.00 -16.83 -8.98
C GLN A 109 4.60 -15.61 -9.68
N GLN A 110 5.11 -14.64 -8.91
CA GLN A 110 5.79 -13.48 -9.50
C GLN A 110 7.10 -13.86 -10.21
N GLN A 111 7.84 -14.85 -9.71
CA GLN A 111 9.03 -15.37 -10.37
C GLN A 111 8.71 -16.05 -11.72
N SER A 112 7.58 -16.74 -11.84
CA SER A 112 7.19 -17.35 -13.12
C SER A 112 6.86 -16.34 -14.22
N LEU A 113 6.52 -15.10 -13.85
CA LEU A 113 6.34 -13.99 -14.80
C LEU A 113 7.68 -13.41 -15.28
N LEU A 114 8.72 -13.51 -14.45
CA LEU A 114 10.00 -12.86 -14.69
C LEU A 114 10.66 -13.33 -15.99
N GLU A 115 10.66 -14.65 -16.24
CA GLU A 115 11.25 -15.24 -17.45
C GLU A 115 10.62 -14.69 -18.74
N CYS A 116 9.29 -14.56 -18.75
CA CYS A 116 8.55 -14.09 -19.92
C CYS A 116 8.74 -12.60 -20.17
N VAL A 117 8.84 -11.82 -19.07
CA VAL A 117 9.11 -10.39 -19.11
C VAL A 117 10.54 -10.13 -19.58
N GLU A 118 11.53 -10.93 -19.15
CA GLU A 118 12.93 -10.82 -19.57
C GLU A 118 13.14 -11.19 -21.04
N GLN A 119 12.46 -12.23 -21.51
CA GLN A 119 12.54 -12.66 -22.89
C GLN A 119 11.75 -11.75 -23.86
N GLY A 120 10.96 -10.81 -23.33
CA GLY A 120 10.10 -9.92 -24.13
C GLY A 120 8.96 -10.64 -24.84
N THR A 121 8.65 -11.88 -24.45
CA THR A 121 7.56 -12.68 -25.04
C THR A 121 6.18 -12.20 -24.61
N VAL A 122 6.12 -11.55 -23.45
CA VAL A 122 4.91 -10.96 -22.87
C VAL A 122 5.22 -9.54 -22.40
N THR A 123 4.37 -8.59 -22.75
CA THR A 123 4.37 -7.25 -22.15
C THR A 123 3.47 -7.29 -20.91
N LEU A 124 4.02 -6.96 -19.74
CA LEU A 124 3.30 -6.97 -18.48
C LEU A 124 2.79 -5.57 -18.11
N ILE A 125 1.50 -5.45 -17.85
CA ILE A 125 0.94 -4.33 -17.09
C ILE A 125 0.31 -4.91 -15.82
N ALA A 126 0.95 -4.69 -14.67
CA ALA A 126 0.39 -5.10 -13.39
C ALA A 126 -0.29 -3.92 -12.69
N SER A 127 -1.33 -4.18 -11.90
CA SER A 127 -1.96 -3.17 -11.04
C SER A 127 -1.97 -3.60 -9.58
N THR A 128 -1.94 -2.62 -8.69
CA THR A 128 -2.03 -2.82 -7.26
C THR A 128 -2.64 -1.60 -6.58
N THR A 129 -3.34 -1.82 -5.47
CA THR A 129 -3.77 -0.76 -4.55
C THR A 129 -2.73 -0.46 -3.47
N GLU A 130 -1.74 -1.34 -3.32
CA GLU A 130 -0.68 -1.25 -2.32
C GLU A 130 0.61 -0.66 -2.92
N ASN A 131 1.50 -0.17 -2.05
CA ASN A 131 2.79 0.35 -2.51
C ASN A 131 3.65 -0.79 -3.12
N PRO A 132 3.96 -0.73 -4.43
CA PRO A 132 4.62 -1.83 -5.13
C PRO A 132 6.03 -2.15 -4.61
N TYR A 133 6.71 -1.19 -4.01
CA TYR A 133 8.06 -1.39 -3.45
C TYR A 133 8.10 -2.34 -2.24
N PHE A 134 6.94 -2.62 -1.60
CA PHE A 134 6.84 -3.55 -0.49
C PHE A 134 6.30 -4.93 -0.88
N TYR A 135 5.49 -5.00 -1.94
CA TYR A 135 4.74 -6.20 -2.27
C TYR A 135 5.16 -6.88 -3.58
N VAL A 136 5.78 -6.13 -4.49
CA VAL A 136 6.26 -6.69 -5.76
C VAL A 136 7.70 -7.18 -5.61
N TYR A 137 7.98 -8.35 -6.16
CA TYR A 137 9.31 -8.94 -6.14
C TYR A 137 10.31 -8.01 -6.85
N ASN A 138 11.42 -7.69 -6.17
CA ASN A 138 12.39 -6.69 -6.62
C ASN A 138 12.93 -6.93 -8.04
N ALA A 139 13.13 -8.20 -8.42
CA ALA A 139 13.60 -8.53 -9.76
C ALA A 139 12.56 -8.19 -10.85
N LEU A 140 11.27 -8.34 -10.57
CA LEU A 140 10.20 -7.92 -11.46
C LEU A 140 10.05 -6.40 -11.47
N LEU A 141 10.10 -5.78 -10.28
CA LEU A 141 10.01 -4.33 -10.12
C LEU A 141 11.10 -3.59 -10.91
N SER A 142 12.34 -4.09 -10.90
CA SER A 142 13.46 -3.49 -11.64
C SER A 142 13.32 -3.52 -13.17
N ARG A 143 12.37 -4.30 -13.70
CA ARG A 143 12.08 -4.46 -15.14
C ARG A 143 10.80 -3.77 -15.57
N CYS A 144 10.13 -3.10 -14.63
CA CYS A 144 8.88 -2.39 -14.88
C CYS A 144 9.03 -0.91 -14.56
N THR A 145 8.35 -0.07 -15.32
CA THR A 145 8.19 1.35 -14.96
C THR A 145 6.95 1.51 -14.08
N VAL A 146 7.10 2.14 -12.93
CA VAL A 146 6.02 2.33 -11.96
C VAL A 146 5.31 3.65 -12.23
N PHE A 147 3.98 3.62 -12.32
CA PHE A 147 3.13 4.80 -12.49
C PHE A 147 2.10 4.89 -11.39
N GLU A 148 2.05 6.05 -10.73
CA GLU A 148 1.08 6.34 -9.68
C GLU A 148 -0.20 6.89 -10.27
N PHE A 149 -1.32 6.23 -9.98
CA PHE A 149 -2.67 6.73 -10.24
C PHE A 149 -3.21 7.38 -8.97
N LYS A 150 -3.50 8.65 -9.04
CA LYS A 150 -4.01 9.42 -7.91
C LYS A 150 -5.52 9.28 -7.76
N SER A 151 -6.01 9.49 -6.54
CA SER A 151 -7.45 9.62 -6.27
C SER A 151 -8.06 10.68 -7.18
N LEU A 152 -9.26 10.45 -7.67
CA LEU A 152 -9.95 11.42 -8.52
C LEU A 152 -10.47 12.57 -7.65
N THR A 153 -10.35 13.79 -8.16
CA THR A 153 -10.95 14.95 -7.50
C THR A 153 -12.48 14.94 -7.65
N THR A 154 -13.18 15.66 -6.80
CA THR A 154 -14.65 15.84 -6.92
C THR A 154 -15.02 16.39 -8.31
N ASP A 155 -14.21 17.27 -8.88
CA ASP A 155 -14.47 17.84 -10.21
C ASP A 155 -14.26 16.80 -11.33
N ASP A 156 -13.26 15.92 -11.21
CA ASP A 156 -13.05 14.80 -12.15
C ASP A 156 -14.25 13.86 -12.15
N ILE A 157 -14.75 13.52 -10.95
CA ILE A 157 -15.92 12.63 -10.80
C ILE A 157 -17.18 13.32 -11.33
N ARG A 158 -17.39 14.60 -11.03
CA ARG A 158 -18.51 15.38 -11.55
C ARG A 158 -18.53 15.37 -13.08
N ALA A 159 -17.39 15.63 -13.72
CA ALA A 159 -17.28 15.57 -15.18
C ALA A 159 -17.61 14.18 -15.74
N GLY A 160 -17.11 13.12 -15.10
CA GLY A 160 -17.42 11.74 -15.47
C GLY A 160 -18.90 11.36 -15.31
N LEU A 161 -19.53 11.82 -14.23
CA LEU A 161 -20.96 11.58 -13.99
C LEU A 161 -21.84 12.30 -15.00
N ARG A 162 -21.51 13.53 -15.39
CA ARG A 162 -22.23 14.25 -16.48
C ARG A 162 -22.13 13.49 -17.80
N SER A 163 -20.94 13.02 -18.14
CA SER A 163 -20.74 12.20 -19.34
C SER A 163 -21.53 10.88 -19.27
N ALA A 164 -21.54 10.22 -18.12
CA ALA A 164 -22.28 8.99 -17.88
C ALA A 164 -23.80 9.21 -18.01
N ALA A 165 -24.33 10.27 -17.41
CA ALA A 165 -25.76 10.62 -17.50
C ALA A 165 -26.20 10.93 -18.94
N ALA A 166 -25.38 11.67 -19.70
CA ALA A 166 -25.65 11.98 -21.10
C ALA A 166 -25.69 10.71 -21.98
N ARG A 167 -24.74 9.77 -21.77
CA ARG A 167 -24.70 8.49 -22.51
C ARG A 167 -25.89 7.60 -22.16
N LEU A 168 -26.25 7.51 -20.87
CA LEU A 168 -27.45 6.78 -20.44
C LEU A 168 -28.73 7.36 -21.08
N GLY A 169 -28.89 8.67 -21.03
CA GLY A 169 -30.05 9.34 -21.64
C GLY A 169 -30.16 9.06 -23.15
N ALA A 170 -29.01 8.95 -23.84
CA ALA A 170 -28.99 8.62 -25.26
C ALA A 170 -29.31 7.13 -25.51
N GLU A 171 -28.85 6.20 -24.68
CA GLU A 171 -29.15 4.77 -24.78
C GLU A 171 -30.64 4.48 -24.50
N ASP A 172 -31.20 5.06 -23.44
CA ASP A 172 -32.59 4.83 -23.00
C ASP A 172 -33.61 5.69 -23.75
N GLN A 173 -33.17 6.56 -24.65
CA GLN A 173 -34.02 7.58 -25.34
C GLN A 173 -34.83 8.47 -24.36
N SER A 174 -34.29 8.61 -23.14
CA SER A 174 -34.88 9.38 -22.05
C SER A 174 -33.80 10.18 -21.37
N PRO A 175 -33.68 11.50 -21.61
CA PRO A 175 -32.67 12.34 -20.99
C PRO A 175 -32.64 12.18 -19.46
N VAL A 176 -31.43 12.14 -18.90
CA VAL A 176 -31.23 12.08 -17.46
C VAL A 176 -30.79 13.45 -16.98
N PHE A 177 -31.58 14.08 -16.13
CA PHE A 177 -31.30 15.37 -15.52
C PHE A 177 -30.89 15.16 -14.05
N ILE A 178 -29.72 15.72 -13.70
CA ILE A 178 -29.18 15.70 -12.34
C ILE A 178 -28.94 17.16 -11.92
N PRO A 179 -29.67 17.67 -10.91
CA PRO A 179 -29.42 18.98 -10.34
C PRO A 179 -28.00 19.10 -9.80
N GLU A 180 -27.41 20.29 -9.79
CA GLU A 180 -26.01 20.49 -9.39
C GLU A 180 -25.73 20.05 -7.94
N ASP A 181 -26.63 20.32 -7.01
CA ASP A 181 -26.53 19.89 -5.61
C ASP A 181 -26.52 18.35 -5.47
N ALA A 182 -27.36 17.65 -6.24
CA ALA A 182 -27.39 16.20 -6.29
C ALA A 182 -26.12 15.63 -6.93
N LEU A 183 -25.63 16.26 -7.98
CA LEU A 183 -24.39 15.89 -8.67
C LEU A 183 -23.18 16.08 -7.76
N ASP A 184 -23.11 17.20 -7.05
CA ASP A 184 -22.04 17.51 -6.09
C ASP A 184 -22.03 16.51 -4.94
N TYR A 185 -23.19 16.22 -4.37
CA TYR A 185 -23.29 15.23 -3.30
C TYR A 185 -22.89 13.83 -3.77
N LEU A 186 -23.31 13.43 -4.97
CA LEU A 186 -22.95 12.15 -5.57
C LEU A 186 -21.43 12.04 -5.80
N ALA A 187 -20.81 13.11 -6.32
CA ALA A 187 -19.37 13.16 -6.55
C ALA A 187 -18.56 13.11 -5.25
N GLN A 188 -18.98 13.87 -4.23
CA GLN A 188 -18.33 13.85 -2.90
C GLN A 188 -18.45 12.49 -2.21
N SER A 189 -19.66 11.89 -2.27
CA SER A 189 -19.92 10.58 -1.63
C SER A 189 -19.14 9.42 -2.26
N ALA A 190 -18.63 9.60 -3.47
CA ALA A 190 -17.83 8.60 -4.16
C ALA A 190 -16.40 8.48 -3.61
N GLY A 191 -15.87 9.54 -2.97
CA GLY A 191 -14.56 9.51 -2.31
C GLY A 191 -13.40 9.19 -3.26
N GLY A 192 -13.40 9.72 -4.48
CA GLY A 192 -12.33 9.50 -5.46
C GLY A 192 -12.48 8.25 -6.34
N ASP A 193 -13.52 7.41 -6.14
CA ASP A 193 -13.77 6.18 -6.89
C ASP A 193 -14.88 6.37 -7.93
N MET A 194 -14.52 6.43 -9.22
CA MET A 194 -15.47 6.59 -10.34
C MET A 194 -16.41 5.38 -10.47
N ARG A 195 -15.96 4.16 -10.16
CA ARG A 195 -16.82 2.96 -10.25
C ARG A 195 -17.96 3.05 -9.25
N LYS A 196 -17.66 3.51 -8.03
CA LYS A 196 -18.66 3.76 -6.98
C LYS A 196 -19.62 4.86 -7.39
N ALA A 197 -19.10 5.97 -7.94
CA ALA A 197 -19.92 7.07 -8.44
C ALA A 197 -20.92 6.62 -9.51
N ILE A 198 -20.46 5.88 -10.51
CA ILE A 198 -21.30 5.34 -11.59
C ILE A 198 -22.31 4.31 -11.06
N GLY A 199 -21.92 3.45 -10.12
CA GLY A 199 -22.83 2.48 -9.51
C GLY A 199 -23.98 3.16 -8.73
N ASN A 200 -23.67 4.21 -7.97
CA ASN A 200 -24.68 5.00 -7.28
C ASN A 200 -25.61 5.73 -8.28
N LEU A 201 -25.04 6.26 -9.37
CA LEU A 201 -25.83 6.86 -10.47
C LEU A 201 -26.76 5.83 -11.11
N GLU A 202 -26.27 4.63 -11.43
CA GLU A 202 -27.06 3.54 -12.03
C GLU A 202 -28.27 3.19 -11.15
N PHE A 203 -28.04 3.08 -9.84
CA PHE A 203 -29.13 2.80 -8.91
C PHE A 203 -30.16 3.94 -8.88
N ALA A 204 -29.71 5.20 -8.83
CA ALA A 204 -30.60 6.36 -8.81
C ALA A 204 -31.41 6.49 -10.11
N VAL A 205 -30.79 6.29 -11.27
CA VAL A 205 -31.46 6.30 -12.58
C VAL A 205 -32.49 5.20 -12.68
N THR A 206 -32.19 4.00 -12.16
CA THR A 206 -33.14 2.88 -12.17
C THR A 206 -34.39 3.16 -11.31
N ALA A 207 -34.22 3.88 -10.19
CA ALA A 207 -35.30 4.23 -9.27
C ALA A 207 -36.09 5.46 -9.74
N ALA A 208 -35.51 6.33 -10.58
CA ALA A 208 -36.13 7.57 -11.01
C ALA A 208 -37.31 7.32 -11.98
N PRO A 209 -38.52 7.89 -11.73
CA PRO A 209 -39.61 7.83 -12.65
C PRO A 209 -39.32 8.62 -13.93
N ILE A 210 -39.95 8.21 -15.05
CA ILE A 210 -39.92 9.00 -16.29
C ILE A 210 -41.11 9.95 -16.26
N GLU A 211 -40.83 11.25 -16.14
CA GLU A 211 -41.84 12.30 -16.17
C GLU A 211 -41.59 13.22 -17.37
N ASN A 212 -42.59 13.43 -18.20
CA ASN A 212 -42.49 14.23 -19.43
C ASN A 212 -41.35 13.80 -20.37
N GLY A 213 -41.04 12.49 -20.40
CA GLY A 213 -39.98 11.93 -21.22
C GLY A 213 -38.55 12.14 -20.69
N CYS A 214 -38.41 12.65 -19.47
CA CYS A 214 -37.11 12.88 -18.81
C CYS A 214 -37.05 12.14 -17.45
N ARG A 215 -35.89 11.66 -17.07
CA ARG A 215 -35.60 11.13 -15.72
C ARG A 215 -34.95 12.22 -14.89
N THR A 216 -35.57 12.64 -13.82
CA THR A 216 -35.02 13.63 -12.89
C THR A 216 -34.51 12.92 -11.63
N ILE A 217 -33.22 13.06 -11.32
CA ILE A 217 -32.62 12.52 -10.13
C ILE A 217 -32.56 13.60 -9.07
N THR A 218 -33.24 13.39 -7.95
CA THR A 218 -33.27 14.36 -6.85
C THR A 218 -32.15 14.14 -5.85
N LEU A 219 -31.81 15.19 -5.09
CA LEU A 219 -30.85 15.10 -3.99
C LEU A 219 -31.27 14.07 -2.94
N ASP A 220 -32.55 14.00 -2.60
CA ASP A 220 -33.08 13.02 -1.64
C ASP A 220 -32.86 11.58 -2.11
N MET A 221 -33.06 11.27 -3.39
CA MET A 221 -32.77 9.96 -3.96
C MET A 221 -31.29 9.61 -3.81
N ILE A 222 -30.39 10.55 -4.11
CA ILE A 222 -28.96 10.35 -3.98
C ILE A 222 -28.57 10.15 -2.51
N GLN A 223 -29.16 10.91 -1.59
CA GLN A 223 -28.90 10.75 -0.14
C GLN A 223 -29.33 9.37 0.36
N GLN A 224 -30.48 8.85 -0.08
CA GLN A 224 -30.92 7.50 0.28
C GLN A 224 -29.98 6.41 -0.26
N VAL A 225 -29.46 6.56 -1.48
CA VAL A 225 -28.47 5.66 -2.07
C VAL A 225 -27.13 5.78 -1.37
N ALA A 226 -26.68 7.00 -1.13
CA ALA A 226 -25.36 7.28 -0.57
C ALA A 226 -25.32 7.05 0.95
N ALA A 227 -26.42 7.21 1.70
CA ALA A 227 -26.45 6.97 3.15
C ALA A 227 -26.05 5.53 3.52
N ARG A 228 -26.40 4.54 2.69
CA ARG A 228 -25.92 3.16 2.85
C ARG A 228 -24.46 2.97 2.47
N THR A 229 -23.90 3.91 1.73
CA THR A 229 -22.51 3.87 1.20
C THR A 229 -21.58 4.76 2.00
N ALA A 230 -22.07 5.84 2.60
CA ALA A 230 -21.31 6.77 3.46
C ALA A 230 -20.89 6.15 4.80
N MET A 231 -21.57 5.11 5.26
CA MET A 231 -21.08 4.26 6.36
C MET A 231 -19.87 3.39 5.98
N ARG A 232 -19.57 3.25 4.69
CA ARG A 232 -18.33 2.63 4.19
C ARG A 232 -17.37 3.74 3.78
N TYR A 233 -16.63 4.18 4.75
CA TYR A 233 -15.51 5.08 4.66
C TYR A 233 -14.60 4.77 3.45
N ASP A 234 -14.13 5.79 2.75
CA ASP A 234 -13.13 5.64 1.69
C ASP A 234 -11.78 5.23 2.31
N LYS A 235 -11.46 3.94 2.24
CA LYS A 235 -10.20 3.36 2.75
C LYS A 235 -8.96 3.89 2.05
N LEU A 236 -9.09 4.69 0.99
CA LEU A 236 -8.03 5.05 0.07
C LEU A 236 -7.95 6.56 -0.24
N GLY A 237 -8.80 7.40 0.38
CA GLY A 237 -8.76 8.85 0.24
C GLY A 237 -7.76 9.54 1.18
N ASP A 238 -7.47 10.81 0.93
CA ASP A 238 -6.59 11.64 1.78
C ASP A 238 -7.09 11.67 3.22
N ASP A 239 -8.40 11.67 3.46
CA ASP A 239 -9.02 11.56 4.78
C ASP A 239 -8.63 10.28 5.52
N HIS A 240 -8.43 9.15 4.82
CA HIS A 240 -7.98 7.91 5.44
C HIS A 240 -6.55 8.03 5.99
N TYR A 241 -5.63 8.58 5.18
CA TYR A 241 -4.26 8.81 5.64
C TYR A 241 -4.20 9.79 6.80
N ASP A 242 -5.07 10.80 6.81
CA ASP A 242 -5.17 11.77 7.89
C ASP A 242 -5.67 11.12 9.19
N ILE A 243 -6.68 10.25 9.13
CA ILE A 243 -7.16 9.52 10.31
C ILE A 243 -6.13 8.53 10.82
N VAL A 244 -5.50 7.76 9.95
CA VAL A 244 -4.41 6.86 10.30
C VAL A 244 -3.26 7.62 10.97
N SER A 245 -2.92 8.80 10.44
CA SER A 245 -1.91 9.70 11.01
C SER A 245 -2.34 10.27 12.35
N ALA A 246 -3.58 10.73 12.47
CA ALA A 246 -4.16 11.24 13.71
C ALA A 246 -4.22 10.16 14.81
N TYR A 247 -4.62 8.94 14.45
CA TYR A 247 -4.64 7.78 15.34
C TYR A 247 -3.26 7.50 15.94
N GLN A 248 -2.22 7.41 15.09
CA GLN A 248 -0.85 7.20 15.57
C GLN A 248 -0.35 8.38 16.42
N LYS A 249 -0.59 9.63 15.98
CA LYS A 249 -0.16 10.84 16.70
C LYS A 249 -0.85 10.98 18.05
N SER A 250 -2.10 10.56 18.20
CA SER A 250 -2.83 10.58 19.46
C SER A 250 -2.23 9.60 20.48
N MET A 251 -1.90 8.37 20.06
CA MET A 251 -1.21 7.40 20.92
C MET A 251 0.19 7.90 21.32
N ARG A 252 0.94 8.45 20.36
CA ARG A 252 2.27 9.05 20.60
C ARG A 252 2.19 10.24 21.55
N GLY A 253 1.17 11.08 21.37
CA GLY A 253 0.91 12.26 22.19
C GLY A 253 0.27 11.97 23.54
N SER A 254 0.04 10.70 23.90
CA SER A 254 -0.56 10.28 25.16
C SER A 254 -1.97 10.82 25.39
N ASP A 255 -2.77 10.89 24.32
CA ASP A 255 -4.19 11.24 24.37
C ASP A 255 -5.04 9.98 24.08
N PRO A 256 -5.50 9.24 25.11
CA PRO A 256 -6.28 8.04 24.96
C PRO A 256 -7.68 8.30 24.37
N ASP A 257 -8.29 9.45 24.65
CA ASP A 257 -9.63 9.78 24.15
C ASP A 257 -9.61 10.03 22.65
N ALA A 258 -8.67 10.83 22.18
CA ALA A 258 -8.45 11.03 20.73
C ALA A 258 -8.07 9.71 20.04
N ALA A 259 -7.20 8.89 20.65
CA ALA A 259 -6.80 7.61 20.09
C ALA A 259 -7.98 6.65 19.95
N LEU A 260 -8.88 6.56 20.94
CA LEU A 260 -10.12 5.78 20.87
C LEU A 260 -11.08 6.33 19.81
N HIS A 261 -11.21 7.65 19.71
CA HIS A 261 -12.04 8.27 18.67
C HIS A 261 -11.58 7.89 17.27
N TYR A 262 -10.27 8.03 16.97
CA TYR A 262 -9.74 7.68 15.66
C TYR A 262 -9.71 6.17 15.40
N LEU A 263 -9.52 5.33 16.43
CA LEU A 263 -9.74 3.89 16.34
C LEU A 263 -11.19 3.60 15.92
N GLY A 264 -12.16 4.20 16.59
CA GLY A 264 -13.59 4.06 16.26
C GLY A 264 -13.88 4.42 14.80
N ARG A 265 -13.33 5.52 14.29
CA ARG A 265 -13.47 5.92 12.88
C ARG A 265 -12.89 4.88 11.92
N LEU A 266 -11.72 4.28 12.21
CA LEU A 266 -11.14 3.22 11.39
C LEU A 266 -11.99 1.95 11.40
N LEU A 267 -12.52 1.55 12.57
CA LEU A 267 -13.32 0.33 12.71
C LEU A 267 -14.71 0.46 12.07
N GLU A 268 -15.38 1.62 12.21
CA GLU A 268 -16.63 1.91 11.50
C GLU A 268 -16.44 1.92 9.98
N ALA A 269 -15.27 2.32 9.51
CA ALA A 269 -14.86 2.19 8.12
C ALA A 269 -14.57 0.73 7.70
N GLY A 270 -14.57 -0.21 8.64
CA GLY A 270 -14.19 -1.62 8.41
C GLY A 270 -12.71 -1.78 8.11
N ASP A 271 -11.84 -0.82 8.50
CA ASP A 271 -10.40 -0.88 8.28
C ASP A 271 -9.63 -1.42 9.47
N LEU A 272 -9.97 -2.64 9.85
CA LEU A 272 -9.28 -3.40 10.88
C LEU A 272 -7.77 -3.57 10.61
N PRO A 273 -7.32 -3.86 9.36
CA PRO A 273 -5.89 -4.05 9.08
C PRO A 273 -5.04 -2.81 9.39
N SER A 274 -5.47 -1.60 8.99
CA SER A 274 -4.71 -0.37 9.25
C SER A 274 -4.69 -0.03 10.74
N ALA A 275 -5.81 -0.22 11.45
CA ALA A 275 -5.88 -0.03 12.89
C ALA A 275 -4.88 -0.94 13.62
N CYS A 276 -4.87 -2.24 13.30
CA CYS A 276 -3.94 -3.21 13.87
C CYS A 276 -2.47 -2.89 13.54
N ARG A 277 -2.18 -2.60 12.26
CA ARG A 277 -0.81 -2.30 11.81
C ARG A 277 -0.24 -1.08 12.52
N ARG A 278 -0.99 0.01 12.61
CA ARG A 278 -0.50 1.25 13.24
C ARG A 278 -0.35 1.12 14.75
N LEU A 279 -1.23 0.37 15.40
CA LEU A 279 -1.10 0.05 16.81
C LEU A 279 0.21 -0.70 17.10
N MET A 280 0.52 -1.73 16.33
CA MET A 280 1.78 -2.49 16.48
C MET A 280 3.03 -1.63 16.20
N VAL A 281 2.99 -0.78 15.16
CA VAL A 281 4.09 0.13 14.83
C VAL A 281 4.31 1.11 15.98
N CYS A 282 3.26 1.81 16.43
CA CYS A 282 3.33 2.79 17.53
C CYS A 282 3.83 2.15 18.84
N THR A 283 3.44 0.91 19.11
CA THR A 283 3.91 0.15 20.28
C THR A 283 5.43 -0.02 20.27
N CYS A 284 6.02 -0.32 19.13
CA CYS A 284 7.47 -0.52 19.01
C CYS A 284 8.24 0.79 18.83
N GLU A 285 7.66 1.76 18.11
CA GLU A 285 8.27 3.04 17.76
C GLU A 285 8.26 4.02 18.94
N ASP A 286 7.13 4.12 19.65
CA ASP A 286 6.89 5.20 20.61
C ASP A 286 6.93 4.72 22.08
N VAL A 287 6.67 3.44 22.38
CA VAL A 287 6.78 2.87 23.73
C VAL A 287 8.05 2.03 23.87
N GLY A 288 8.24 1.06 23.03
CA GLY A 288 9.46 0.29 22.87
C GLY A 288 10.13 -0.13 24.18
N LEU A 289 11.33 0.35 24.40
CA LEU A 289 12.16 0.01 25.57
C LEU A 289 11.69 0.68 26.87
N ALA A 290 10.80 1.67 26.81
CA ALA A 290 10.22 2.25 28.02
C ALA A 290 9.33 1.24 28.78
N TRP A 291 8.66 0.34 28.04
CA TRP A 291 7.89 -0.75 28.62
C TRP A 291 7.87 -1.97 27.67
N PRO A 292 8.92 -2.79 27.59
CA PRO A 292 9.06 -3.87 26.61
C PRO A 292 7.94 -4.91 26.65
N GLN A 293 7.33 -5.14 27.83
CA GLN A 293 6.26 -6.10 28.02
C GLN A 293 4.98 -5.74 27.27
N ILE A 294 4.82 -4.49 26.81
CA ILE A 294 3.65 -4.08 26.04
C ILE A 294 3.58 -4.76 24.66
N ILE A 295 4.72 -5.09 24.08
CA ILE A 295 4.81 -5.67 22.72
C ILE A 295 4.02 -6.99 22.62
N PRO A 296 4.26 -8.02 23.44
CA PRO A 296 3.46 -9.24 23.42
C PRO A 296 2.00 -9.03 23.80
N ILE A 297 1.68 -8.05 24.68
CA ILE A 297 0.30 -7.72 25.05
C ILE A 297 -0.46 -7.19 23.84
N VAL A 298 0.11 -6.21 23.14
CA VAL A 298 -0.52 -5.64 21.94
C VAL A 298 -0.60 -6.68 20.81
N LYS A 299 0.42 -7.53 20.64
CA LYS A 299 0.36 -8.63 19.67
C LYS A 299 -0.80 -9.57 19.96
N ALA A 300 -1.00 -9.97 21.23
CA ALA A 300 -2.12 -10.81 21.63
C ALA A 300 -3.49 -10.13 21.36
N ALA A 301 -3.62 -8.85 21.69
CA ALA A 301 -4.84 -8.09 21.40
C ALA A 301 -5.16 -8.03 19.90
N VAL A 302 -4.15 -7.82 19.06
CA VAL A 302 -4.29 -7.83 17.59
C VAL A 302 -4.68 -9.23 17.08
N ASP A 303 -4.10 -10.30 17.62
CA ASP A 303 -4.47 -11.68 17.25
C ASP A 303 -5.92 -12.00 17.61
N ILE A 304 -6.37 -11.59 18.81
CA ILE A 304 -7.77 -11.72 19.22
C ILE A 304 -8.67 -10.92 18.27
N ALA A 305 -8.34 -9.67 17.99
CA ALA A 305 -9.12 -8.83 17.10
C ALA A 305 -9.29 -9.43 15.70
N ASN A 306 -8.23 -10.02 15.14
CA ASN A 306 -8.28 -10.70 13.85
C ASN A 306 -9.05 -12.02 13.90
N ALA A 307 -9.02 -12.74 15.04
CA ALA A 307 -9.74 -14.00 15.19
C ALA A 307 -11.26 -13.81 15.35
N VAL A 308 -11.69 -12.76 16.09
CA VAL A 308 -13.11 -12.50 16.33
C VAL A 308 -13.76 -11.65 15.24
N GLY A 309 -12.98 -10.79 14.59
CA GLY A 309 -13.49 -9.87 13.56
C GLY A 309 -14.36 -8.74 14.11
N LEU A 310 -14.94 -7.94 13.18
CA LEU A 310 -15.87 -6.87 13.54
C LEU A 310 -17.29 -7.43 13.74
N PRO A 311 -18.05 -6.89 14.71
CA PRO A 311 -17.76 -5.69 15.52
C PRO A 311 -16.97 -5.95 16.81
N GLU A 312 -16.74 -7.18 17.23
CA GLU A 312 -16.14 -7.53 18.52
C GLU A 312 -14.65 -7.16 18.62
N ALA A 313 -13.94 -7.09 17.51
CA ALA A 313 -12.53 -6.66 17.44
C ALA A 313 -12.25 -5.31 18.14
N ARG A 314 -13.27 -4.46 18.28
CA ARG A 314 -13.17 -3.16 18.96
C ARG A 314 -12.73 -3.28 20.41
N LEU A 315 -13.10 -4.36 21.10
CA LEU A 315 -12.84 -4.52 22.54
C LEU A 315 -11.35 -4.72 22.83
N PRO A 316 -10.67 -5.75 22.30
CA PRO A 316 -9.24 -5.95 22.55
C PRO A 316 -8.40 -4.81 21.98
N LEU A 317 -8.82 -4.17 20.89
CA LEU A 317 -8.09 -3.03 20.35
C LEU A 317 -8.24 -1.77 21.21
N ALA A 318 -9.40 -1.50 21.81
CA ALA A 318 -9.60 -0.38 22.71
C ALA A 318 -8.68 -0.50 23.94
N ASP A 319 -8.64 -1.69 24.58
CA ASP A 319 -7.75 -1.97 25.71
C ASP A 319 -6.29 -1.71 25.34
N ALA A 320 -5.84 -2.24 24.19
CA ALA A 320 -4.47 -2.09 23.73
C ALA A 320 -4.12 -0.64 23.38
N VAL A 321 -5.04 0.11 22.77
CA VAL A 321 -4.86 1.53 22.42
C VAL A 321 -4.71 2.38 23.67
N VAL A 322 -5.55 2.17 24.67
CA VAL A 322 -5.44 2.88 25.97
C VAL A 322 -4.11 2.58 26.64
N LEU A 323 -3.70 1.31 26.66
CA LEU A 323 -2.39 0.91 27.20
C LEU A 323 -1.24 1.61 26.49
N VAL A 324 -1.23 1.63 25.16
CA VAL A 324 -0.18 2.31 24.39
C VAL A 324 -0.20 3.82 24.60
N ALA A 325 -1.39 4.43 24.59
CA ALA A 325 -1.51 5.87 24.80
C ALA A 325 -1.02 6.31 26.19
N THR A 326 -1.30 5.52 27.23
CA THR A 326 -0.95 5.85 28.62
C THR A 326 0.42 5.31 29.08
N ALA A 327 1.09 4.50 28.24
CA ALA A 327 2.42 3.94 28.53
C ALA A 327 3.50 5.04 28.57
N PRO A 328 4.60 4.83 29.32
CA PRO A 328 5.79 5.66 29.18
C PRO A 328 6.34 5.54 27.75
N LYS A 329 6.92 6.63 27.24
CA LYS A 329 7.37 6.72 25.86
C LYS A 329 8.89 6.61 25.75
N SER A 330 9.35 5.95 24.68
CA SER A 330 10.75 5.95 24.25
C SER A 330 10.85 5.62 22.75
N ASN A 331 11.57 6.42 22.01
CA ASN A 331 11.93 6.21 20.63
C ASN A 331 13.42 5.86 20.45
N SER A 332 14.14 5.57 21.54
CA SER A 332 15.59 5.36 21.54
C SER A 332 16.07 4.28 20.55
N ALA A 333 15.34 3.16 20.45
CA ALA A 333 15.65 2.09 19.49
C ALA A 333 15.33 2.49 18.04
N HIS A 334 14.21 3.21 17.83
CA HIS A 334 13.83 3.75 16.52
C HIS A 334 14.89 4.75 16.01
N ASP A 335 15.33 5.69 16.82
CA ASP A 335 16.33 6.67 16.45
C ASP A 335 17.69 5.99 16.20
N GLY A 336 18.04 5.00 17.03
CA GLY A 336 19.25 4.20 16.86
C GLY A 336 19.33 3.48 15.52
N ILE A 337 18.27 2.75 15.13
CA ILE A 337 18.26 2.04 13.85
C ILE A 337 18.22 3.01 12.65
N ASN A 338 17.50 4.12 12.74
CA ASN A 338 17.46 5.12 11.68
C ASN A 338 18.83 5.79 11.48
N ALA A 339 19.54 6.09 12.56
CA ALA A 339 20.90 6.62 12.48
C ALA A 339 21.87 5.62 11.82
N ALA A 340 21.75 4.33 12.13
CA ALA A 340 22.55 3.28 11.50
C ALA A 340 22.23 3.14 10.00
N ILE A 341 20.96 3.17 9.62
CA ILE A 341 20.53 3.12 8.22
C ILE A 341 21.03 4.36 7.46
N ALA A 342 20.95 5.56 8.05
CA ALA A 342 21.44 6.78 7.43
C ALA A 342 22.98 6.74 7.18
N ASP A 343 23.74 6.18 8.10
CA ASP A 343 25.19 5.97 7.90
C ASP A 343 25.44 5.00 6.74
N ILE A 344 24.71 3.89 6.65
CA ILE A 344 24.81 2.93 5.55
C ILE A 344 24.48 3.59 4.21
N GLN A 345 23.38 4.31 4.13
CA GLN A 345 22.94 5.01 2.90
C GLN A 345 23.94 6.08 2.44
N SER A 346 24.63 6.71 3.38
CA SER A 346 25.68 7.70 3.08
C SER A 346 27.05 7.07 2.76
N GLY A 347 27.14 5.74 2.70
CA GLY A 347 28.39 5.02 2.43
C GLY A 347 29.34 4.91 3.63
N ARG A 348 28.93 5.35 4.82
CA ARG A 348 29.69 5.20 6.06
C ARG A 348 29.48 3.82 6.65
N THR A 349 30.18 2.84 6.13
CA THR A 349 30.11 1.44 6.59
C THR A 349 31.51 0.92 6.92
N GLY A 350 32.22 0.39 5.98
CA GLY A 350 33.53 -0.23 6.13
C GLY A 350 33.46 -1.77 6.22
N PRO A 351 34.62 -2.44 6.10
CA PRO A 351 34.69 -3.89 6.19
C PRO A 351 34.43 -4.36 7.62
N ILE A 352 33.75 -5.50 7.71
CA ILE A 352 33.51 -6.16 9.02
C ILE A 352 34.87 -6.48 9.68
N PRO A 353 35.06 -6.14 10.98
CA PRO A 353 36.24 -6.48 11.72
C PRO A 353 36.62 -7.96 11.60
N ARG A 354 37.90 -8.25 11.38
CA ARG A 354 38.36 -9.59 11.04
C ARG A 354 37.94 -10.66 12.05
N GLN A 355 38.00 -10.35 13.33
CA GLN A 355 37.63 -11.24 14.43
C GLN A 355 36.14 -11.63 14.43
N LEU A 356 35.27 -10.85 13.76
CA LEU A 356 33.85 -11.14 13.66
C LEU A 356 33.47 -11.90 12.39
N GLN A 357 34.44 -12.06 11.43
CA GLN A 357 34.20 -12.78 10.19
C GLN A 357 34.13 -14.28 10.44
N ASN A 358 33.35 -15.00 9.64
CA ASN A 358 33.25 -16.45 9.74
C ASN A 358 34.57 -17.11 9.35
N LYS A 359 35.11 -17.99 10.23
CA LYS A 359 36.37 -18.68 10.04
C LYS A 359 36.46 -19.53 8.77
N HIS A 360 35.37 -19.95 8.22
CA HIS A 360 35.34 -20.75 6.98
C HIS A 360 35.73 -19.95 5.71
N TYR A 361 35.88 -18.63 5.81
CA TYR A 361 36.29 -17.75 4.71
C TYR A 361 37.73 -17.26 4.76
N ASP A 362 38.56 -17.81 5.64
CA ASP A 362 40.01 -17.58 5.52
C ASP A 362 40.49 -18.29 4.25
N GLY A 363 40.55 -17.55 3.12
CA GLY A 363 41.09 -18.06 1.88
C GLY A 363 42.49 -18.67 2.09
N ALA A 364 42.90 -19.64 1.25
CA ALA A 364 44.17 -20.34 1.33
C ALA A 364 45.37 -19.38 1.43
N ASP A 365 45.24 -18.15 0.91
CA ASP A 365 46.29 -17.11 0.81
C ASP A 365 46.27 -16.07 1.93
N ALA A 366 45.40 -16.18 2.94
CA ALA A 366 45.33 -15.22 4.03
C ALA A 366 46.61 -15.29 4.88
N LYS A 367 47.42 -14.21 4.87
CA LYS A 367 48.69 -14.09 5.61
C LYS A 367 48.52 -14.14 7.13
N VAL A 368 47.34 -13.85 7.65
CA VAL A 368 46.98 -13.92 9.08
C VAL A 368 45.71 -14.73 9.21
N LYS A 369 45.82 -15.98 9.64
CA LYS A 369 44.69 -16.85 9.95
C LYS A 369 44.31 -16.68 11.42
N GLY A 370 43.01 -16.43 11.66
CA GLY A 370 42.44 -16.50 13.00
C GLY A 370 42.83 -15.36 13.94
N GLN A 371 42.47 -14.10 13.59
CA GLN A 371 42.21 -13.14 14.65
C GLN A 371 41.00 -13.68 15.42
N HIS A 372 41.26 -14.18 16.63
CA HIS A 372 40.26 -14.91 17.40
C HIS A 372 39.23 -13.96 17.96
N TYR A 373 37.94 -14.24 17.64
CA TYR A 373 36.86 -13.70 18.42
C TYR A 373 37.01 -14.12 19.87
N ILE A 374 37.02 -13.14 20.77
CA ILE A 374 37.07 -13.40 22.21
C ILE A 374 35.65 -13.69 22.66
N TYR A 375 35.39 -14.91 23.15
CA TYR A 375 34.04 -15.33 23.52
C TYR A 375 33.65 -14.77 24.90
N PRO A 376 32.67 -13.86 24.98
CA PRO A 376 32.36 -13.16 26.23
C PRO A 376 31.94 -14.07 27.38
N HIS A 377 31.33 -15.23 27.09
CA HIS A 377 30.92 -16.18 28.13
C HIS A 377 32.07 -16.85 28.91
N ASP A 378 33.28 -16.77 28.40
CA ASP A 378 34.48 -17.26 29.08
C ASP A 378 35.06 -16.23 30.09
N TYR A 379 34.46 -15.05 30.16
CA TYR A 379 34.92 -13.91 30.99
C TYR A 379 33.88 -13.51 32.06
N PRO A 380 34.36 -12.87 33.17
CA PRO A 380 33.48 -12.37 34.21
C PRO A 380 32.37 -11.45 33.63
N ASN A 381 31.17 -11.55 34.20
CA ASN A 381 30.00 -10.81 33.75
C ASN A 381 29.63 -11.05 32.27
N HIS A 382 30.16 -12.07 31.61
CA HIS A 382 29.95 -12.36 30.20
C HIS A 382 30.26 -11.16 29.28
N TRP A 383 31.30 -10.40 29.63
CA TRP A 383 31.73 -9.22 28.88
C TRP A 383 33.25 -9.18 28.74
N VAL A 384 33.69 -8.72 27.56
CA VAL A 384 35.09 -8.49 27.24
C VAL A 384 35.20 -7.30 26.31
N GLU A 385 36.22 -6.47 26.51
CA GLU A 385 36.49 -5.35 25.65
C GLU A 385 37.06 -5.84 24.31
N GLN A 386 36.27 -5.64 23.24
CA GLN A 386 36.71 -5.88 21.87
C GLN A 386 35.90 -5.00 20.90
N GLN A 387 36.46 -4.74 19.72
CA GLN A 387 35.84 -3.92 18.72
C GLN A 387 34.81 -4.74 17.91
N TYR A 388 33.56 -4.24 17.83
CA TYR A 388 32.47 -4.84 17.07
C TYR A 388 32.12 -4.05 15.79
N LEU A 389 32.29 -2.72 15.81
CA LEU A 389 31.99 -1.88 14.64
C LEU A 389 33.22 -1.81 13.72
N PRO A 390 33.02 -1.64 12.39
CA PRO A 390 34.07 -1.33 11.44
C PRO A 390 34.90 -0.11 11.85
N ASP A 391 36.19 -0.08 11.45
CA ASP A 391 37.12 1.00 11.81
C ASP A 391 36.60 2.39 11.45
N ALA A 392 35.94 2.53 10.31
CA ALA A 392 35.36 3.80 9.83
C ALA A 392 34.28 4.39 10.75
N ILE A 393 33.64 3.54 11.58
CA ILE A 393 32.54 3.92 12.46
C ILE A 393 32.72 3.37 13.89
N LYS A 394 33.93 3.00 14.30
CA LYS A 394 34.20 2.37 15.60
C LYS A 394 33.73 3.19 16.80
N ASP A 395 33.74 4.51 16.67
CA ASP A 395 33.34 5.44 17.74
C ASP A 395 31.84 5.84 17.68
N ARG A 396 31.08 5.26 16.74
CA ARG A 396 29.63 5.54 16.62
C ARG A 396 28.84 4.93 17.77
N ARG A 397 27.89 5.70 18.25
CA ARG A 397 26.92 5.27 19.24
C ARG A 397 25.52 5.50 18.68
N TYR A 398 24.85 4.44 18.30
CA TYR A 398 23.50 4.49 17.75
C TYR A 398 22.44 4.44 18.85
N TYR A 399 22.61 3.60 19.86
CA TYR A 399 21.71 3.51 20.99
C TYR A 399 22.10 4.50 22.09
N GLN A 400 21.15 5.35 22.45
CA GLN A 400 21.23 6.26 23.57
C GLN A 400 20.03 5.98 24.50
N PRO A 401 20.26 5.51 25.74
CA PRO A 401 19.16 5.22 26.67
C PRO A 401 18.30 6.45 26.95
N GLY A 402 16.97 6.28 26.88
CA GLY A 402 16.02 7.29 27.30
C GLY A 402 15.99 7.47 28.83
N ASP A 403 15.29 8.52 29.30
CA ASP A 403 15.22 8.87 30.71
C ASP A 403 14.24 8.03 31.53
N ASN A 404 13.53 7.09 30.88
CA ASN A 404 12.56 6.24 31.55
C ASN A 404 13.22 5.19 32.46
N LYS A 405 12.46 4.69 33.45
CA LYS A 405 12.94 3.78 34.49
C LYS A 405 13.63 2.52 33.94
N ASN A 406 13.07 1.91 32.90
CA ASN A 406 13.57 0.64 32.36
C ASN A 406 14.90 0.85 31.63
N GLU A 407 15.02 1.86 30.77
CA GLU A 407 16.24 2.13 30.03
C GLU A 407 17.36 2.62 30.96
N GLN A 408 17.04 3.38 32.01
CA GLN A 408 18.03 3.76 33.02
C GLN A 408 18.52 2.53 33.79
N ALA A 409 17.65 1.58 34.11
CA ALA A 409 18.07 0.32 34.74
C ALA A 409 18.97 -0.51 33.81
N PHE A 410 18.64 -0.59 32.52
CA PHE A 410 19.50 -1.26 31.52
C PHE A 410 20.86 -0.56 31.37
N ALA A 411 20.88 0.78 31.35
CA ALA A 411 22.11 1.55 31.24
C ALA A 411 23.02 1.36 32.49
N GLN A 412 22.44 1.33 33.67
CA GLN A 412 23.20 1.05 34.92
C GLN A 412 23.78 -0.37 34.90
N TYR A 413 22.98 -1.37 34.53
CA TYR A 413 23.46 -2.75 34.40
C TYR A 413 24.58 -2.84 33.37
N TRP A 414 24.44 -2.18 32.21
CA TRP A 414 25.46 -2.16 31.15
C TRP A 414 26.78 -1.52 31.62
N LYS A 415 26.71 -0.40 32.36
CA LYS A 415 27.91 0.22 32.97
C LYS A 415 28.57 -0.73 33.99
N LYS A 416 27.77 -1.41 34.82
CA LYS A 416 28.27 -2.36 35.82
C LYS A 416 29.05 -3.51 35.18
N ILE A 417 28.53 -4.14 34.11
CA ILE A 417 29.23 -5.26 33.47
C ILE A 417 30.54 -4.83 32.79
N LYS A 418 30.63 -3.55 32.37
CA LYS A 418 31.82 -2.95 31.79
C LYS A 418 32.87 -2.47 32.83
N GLY A 419 32.52 -2.50 34.11
CA GLY A 419 33.39 -1.97 35.14
C GLY A 419 33.50 -0.44 35.15
N GLU A 420 32.50 0.26 34.63
CA GLU A 420 32.43 1.72 34.57
C GLU A 420 31.66 2.32 35.78
N LEU A 421 31.27 1.49 36.76
CA LEU A 421 30.62 1.85 38.01
C LEU A 421 31.48 1.46 39.21
#